data_6c58fa6a11f1dccd60609f277d3a6a97
#
_entry.id   6c58fa6a11f1dccd60609f277d3a6a97
#
_cell.length_a   1.000
_cell.length_b   1.000
_cell.length_c   1.000
_cell.angle_alpha   90.00
_cell.angle_beta   90.00
_cell.angle_gamma   90.00
#
_symmetry.space_group_name_H-M   'P 1'
#
loop_
_entity.id
_entity.type
_entity.pdbx_description
1 polymer ?
#
loop_
_entity_poly.entity_id
_entity_poly.type
_entity_poly.pdbx_seq_one_letter_code
_entity_poly.pdbx_strand_id
1 'polypeptide(L)'
;FQPARGARAAYRLLVVLTGNASLPRKLLCLAVAVFEIAPLEVLVSLALLLGLGWWGGGWSGVAATLLPSLLCAYGAGVAGAALRVARVARRNLLGLCSGLGRDARTPALTEWLHECLQQLSGKPLDAPLTFADLHDAPRYAGEPDSPHAISLQMITTCVSHNEPRTLPLGGAQFWFLREEFEQLFPASVVQWLVTQAGPPLEVEGRQYYHLPPGPKLPVLVATRMSLSFPLLISAVPLHEPSRRERRCEPTAPAADPEHNVADSMEGLTSAGQACGPVITAFRICWFSDGGISSNFPIHLFDAALPRWPTFAINLVYPGDARDASEAGDAKQALERAVAFALEPRRARQGATLIVQRRDGQHFAGFLPV
;
A
#
# COMPACT_ATOMS: atom_id res chain seq x y z
N PHE A 1 -7.26 -0.19 -13.98
CA PHE A 1 -7.71 0.16 -12.62
C PHE A 1 -9.23 0.23 -12.55
N GLN A 2 -9.81 -0.39 -11.51
CA GLN A 2 -11.27 -0.41 -11.30
C GLN A 2 -11.59 0.32 -9.98
N PRO A 3 -12.12 1.56 -10.03
CA PRO A 3 -12.41 2.32 -8.82
C PRO A 3 -13.54 1.69 -8.01
N ALA A 4 -13.49 1.78 -6.68
CA ALA A 4 -14.51 1.30 -5.76
C ALA A 4 -15.89 1.92 -6.06
N ARG A 5 -16.97 1.27 -5.60
CA ARG A 5 -18.33 1.84 -5.73
C ARG A 5 -18.38 3.20 -5.03
N GLY A 6 -18.82 4.23 -5.76
CA GLY A 6 -18.84 5.62 -5.27
C GLY A 6 -17.54 6.41 -5.46
N ALA A 7 -16.43 5.79 -5.89
CA ALA A 7 -15.17 6.48 -6.17
C ALA A 7 -14.98 6.86 -7.65
N ARG A 8 -15.90 6.47 -8.55
CA ARG A 8 -15.74 6.67 -10.00
C ARG A 8 -15.56 8.14 -10.41
N ALA A 9 -16.33 9.05 -9.83
CA ALA A 9 -16.20 10.47 -10.13
C ALA A 9 -14.88 11.04 -9.61
N ALA A 10 -14.48 10.67 -8.40
CA ALA A 10 -13.19 11.06 -7.82
C ALA A 10 -12.01 10.51 -8.64
N TYR A 11 -12.08 9.24 -9.08
CA TYR A 11 -11.08 8.64 -9.94
C TYR A 11 -10.97 9.35 -11.31
N ARG A 12 -12.11 9.64 -11.98
CA ARG A 12 -12.12 10.40 -13.23
C ARG A 12 -11.51 11.80 -13.05
N LEU A 13 -11.87 12.47 -11.96
CA LEU A 13 -11.31 13.77 -11.62
C LEU A 13 -9.79 13.68 -11.41
N LEU A 14 -9.30 12.70 -10.66
CA LEU A 14 -7.87 12.48 -10.45
C LEU A 14 -7.13 12.31 -11.78
N VAL A 15 -7.64 11.46 -12.67
CA VAL A 15 -7.05 11.23 -14.02
C VAL A 15 -7.02 12.50 -14.86
N VAL A 16 -8.06 13.36 -14.81
CA VAL A 16 -8.08 14.61 -15.55
C VAL A 16 -7.16 15.67 -14.94
N LEU A 17 -7.12 15.79 -13.61
CA LEU A 17 -6.28 16.78 -12.93
C LEU A 17 -4.79 16.52 -13.14
N THR A 18 -4.40 15.25 -13.17
CA THR A 18 -3.00 14.83 -13.35
C THR A 18 -2.60 14.69 -14.81
N GLY A 19 -3.56 14.65 -15.74
CA GLY A 19 -3.29 14.64 -17.19
C GLY A 19 -3.02 16.03 -17.78
N ASN A 20 -2.62 16.06 -19.07
CA ASN A 20 -2.32 17.29 -19.82
C ASN A 20 -3.56 18.04 -20.33
N ALA A 21 -4.67 17.96 -19.62
CA ALA A 21 -5.87 18.71 -20.00
C ALA A 21 -5.68 20.21 -19.77
N SER A 22 -6.31 21.04 -20.63
CA SER A 22 -6.31 22.50 -20.46
C SER A 22 -6.99 22.91 -19.14
N LEU A 23 -6.55 24.03 -18.56
CA LEU A 23 -7.09 24.54 -17.31
C LEU A 23 -8.63 24.65 -17.30
N PRO A 24 -9.31 25.22 -18.35
CA PRO A 24 -10.76 25.28 -18.35
C PRO A 24 -11.42 23.90 -18.33
N ARG A 25 -10.84 22.90 -18.99
CA ARG A 25 -11.34 21.52 -18.95
C ARG A 25 -11.17 20.90 -17.56
N LYS A 26 -10.06 21.17 -16.87
CA LYS A 26 -9.84 20.72 -15.48
C LYS A 26 -10.86 21.31 -14.52
N LEU A 27 -11.13 22.62 -14.65
CA LEU A 27 -12.12 23.32 -13.84
C LEU A 27 -13.55 22.81 -14.10
N LEU A 28 -13.90 22.58 -15.36
CA LEU A 28 -15.20 22.02 -15.73
C LEU A 28 -15.38 20.61 -15.15
N CYS A 29 -14.36 19.74 -15.29
CA CYS A 29 -14.40 18.40 -14.71
C CYS A 29 -14.50 18.43 -13.19
N LEU A 30 -13.81 19.37 -12.53
CA LEU A 30 -13.92 19.56 -11.08
C LEU A 30 -15.35 19.96 -10.69
N ALA A 31 -15.96 20.92 -11.39
CA ALA A 31 -17.33 21.35 -11.12
C ALA A 31 -18.34 20.21 -11.31
N VAL A 32 -18.21 19.45 -12.41
CA VAL A 32 -19.05 18.29 -12.68
C VAL A 32 -18.86 17.20 -11.62
N ALA A 33 -17.62 16.89 -11.24
CA ALA A 33 -17.34 15.87 -10.24
C ALA A 33 -17.90 16.26 -8.85
N VAL A 34 -17.79 17.53 -8.45
CA VAL A 34 -18.38 18.02 -7.20
C VAL A 34 -19.90 17.84 -7.23
N PHE A 35 -20.55 18.22 -8.34
CA PHE A 35 -21.99 18.05 -8.48
C PHE A 35 -22.41 16.57 -8.52
N GLU A 36 -21.67 15.69 -9.19
CA GLU A 36 -21.94 14.24 -9.18
C GLU A 36 -21.78 13.60 -7.78
N ILE A 37 -20.78 14.05 -7.02
CA ILE A 37 -20.48 13.46 -5.71
C ILE A 37 -21.40 14.06 -4.61
N ALA A 38 -21.66 15.34 -4.65
CA ALA A 38 -22.33 16.09 -3.58
C ALA A 38 -23.47 17.00 -4.10
N PRO A 39 -24.45 16.46 -4.87
CA PRO A 39 -25.50 17.29 -5.47
C PRO A 39 -26.40 17.96 -4.43
N LEU A 40 -26.73 17.27 -3.35
CA LEU A 40 -27.61 17.78 -2.31
C LEU A 40 -27.02 18.97 -1.58
N GLU A 41 -25.74 18.91 -1.22
CA GLU A 41 -25.02 20.00 -0.56
C GLU A 41 -24.97 21.26 -1.41
N VAL A 42 -24.73 21.10 -2.71
CA VAL A 42 -24.71 22.24 -3.65
C VAL A 42 -26.11 22.86 -3.79
N LEU A 43 -27.12 22.02 -4.05
CA LEU A 43 -28.50 22.49 -4.28
C LEU A 43 -29.13 23.08 -3.03
N VAL A 44 -28.99 22.43 -1.87
CA VAL A 44 -29.55 22.92 -0.61
C VAL A 44 -28.88 24.23 -0.18
N SER A 45 -27.55 24.31 -0.26
CA SER A 45 -26.80 25.54 0.06
C SER A 45 -27.20 26.69 -0.87
N LEU A 46 -27.32 26.41 -2.15
CA LEU A 46 -27.74 27.42 -3.13
C LEU A 46 -29.17 27.90 -2.88
N ALA A 47 -30.11 26.97 -2.65
CA ALA A 47 -31.50 27.30 -2.38
C ALA A 47 -31.67 28.14 -1.10
N LEU A 48 -30.96 27.76 -0.02
CA LEU A 48 -30.97 28.51 1.23
C LEU A 48 -30.43 29.92 1.07
N LEU A 49 -29.29 30.08 0.39
CA LEU A 49 -28.65 31.38 0.23
C LEU A 49 -29.44 32.31 -0.68
N LEU A 50 -30.02 31.80 -1.78
CA LEU A 50 -30.88 32.56 -2.65
C LEU A 50 -32.22 32.91 -1.97
N GLY A 51 -32.75 32.00 -1.12
CA GLY A 51 -33.92 32.25 -0.31
C GLY A 51 -33.72 33.40 0.71
N LEU A 52 -32.53 33.45 1.36
CA LEU A 52 -32.15 34.57 2.22
C LEU A 52 -32.01 35.89 1.43
N GLY A 53 -31.46 35.86 0.20
CA GLY A 53 -31.39 37.01 -0.67
C GLY A 53 -32.79 37.52 -1.04
N TRP A 54 -33.72 36.62 -1.36
CA TRP A 54 -35.12 36.96 -1.63
C TRP A 54 -35.82 37.61 -0.45
N TRP A 55 -35.64 37.05 0.76
CA TRP A 55 -36.21 37.61 1.98
C TRP A 55 -35.69 39.02 2.27
N GLY A 56 -34.40 39.29 2.03
CA GLY A 56 -33.77 40.58 2.30
C GLY A 56 -34.10 41.68 1.28
N GLY A 57 -34.50 41.37 0.04
CA GLY A 57 -34.67 42.38 -1.01
C GLY A 57 -35.42 41.94 -2.27
N GLY A 58 -36.13 40.81 -2.24
CA GLY A 58 -36.82 40.29 -3.41
C GLY A 58 -35.85 40.00 -4.56
N TRP A 59 -36.19 40.39 -5.79
CA TRP A 59 -35.34 40.14 -6.97
C TRP A 59 -33.99 40.88 -6.93
N SER A 60 -33.94 42.11 -6.36
CA SER A 60 -32.68 42.84 -6.19
C SER A 60 -31.77 42.16 -5.17
N GLY A 61 -32.31 41.60 -4.09
CA GLY A 61 -31.56 40.82 -3.12
C GLY A 61 -30.99 39.52 -3.70
N VAL A 62 -31.78 38.80 -4.50
CA VAL A 62 -31.30 37.62 -5.25
C VAL A 62 -30.18 37.98 -6.21
N ALA A 63 -30.33 39.06 -6.98
CA ALA A 63 -29.29 39.49 -7.93
C ALA A 63 -27.98 39.87 -7.23
N ALA A 64 -28.07 40.57 -6.09
CA ALA A 64 -26.89 40.95 -5.29
C ALA A 64 -26.16 39.75 -4.63
N THR A 65 -26.93 38.72 -4.26
CA THR A 65 -26.39 37.53 -3.58
C THR A 65 -26.05 36.37 -4.50
N LEU A 66 -26.36 36.43 -5.78
CA LEU A 66 -26.23 35.33 -6.72
C LEU A 66 -24.80 34.79 -6.80
N LEU A 67 -23.82 35.66 -7.04
CA LEU A 67 -22.42 35.24 -7.16
C LEU A 67 -21.85 34.70 -5.83
N PRO A 68 -21.99 35.37 -4.68
CA PRO A 68 -21.55 34.82 -3.41
C PRO A 68 -22.28 33.53 -3.05
N SER A 69 -23.58 33.40 -3.37
CA SER A 69 -24.34 32.17 -3.14
C SER A 69 -23.82 31.00 -3.97
N LEU A 70 -23.48 31.23 -5.23
CA LEU A 70 -22.86 30.21 -6.09
C LEU A 70 -21.49 29.76 -5.55
N LEU A 71 -20.66 30.70 -5.12
CA LEU A 71 -19.33 30.38 -4.56
C LEU A 71 -19.44 29.60 -3.24
N CYS A 72 -20.33 30.02 -2.35
CA CYS A 72 -20.57 29.31 -1.09
C CYS A 72 -21.18 27.92 -1.31
N ALA A 73 -22.17 27.79 -2.21
CA ALA A 73 -22.77 26.50 -2.54
C ALA A 73 -21.76 25.56 -3.16
N TYR A 74 -20.89 26.06 -4.03
CA TYR A 74 -19.81 25.26 -4.59
C TYR A 74 -18.79 24.85 -3.52
N GLY A 75 -18.41 25.76 -2.62
CA GLY A 75 -17.56 25.45 -1.46
C GLY A 75 -18.14 24.36 -0.55
N ALA A 76 -19.44 24.45 -0.24
CA ALA A 76 -20.15 23.42 0.51
C ALA A 76 -20.16 22.07 -0.23
N GLY A 77 -20.36 22.10 -1.55
CA GLY A 77 -20.26 20.92 -2.40
C GLY A 77 -18.88 20.28 -2.39
N VAL A 78 -17.81 21.08 -2.47
CA VAL A 78 -16.41 20.60 -2.38
C VAL A 78 -16.17 19.93 -1.03
N ALA A 79 -16.60 20.54 0.08
CA ALA A 79 -16.46 19.96 1.42
C ALA A 79 -17.24 18.63 1.53
N GLY A 80 -18.48 18.60 1.05
CA GLY A 80 -19.32 17.40 1.01
C GLY A 80 -18.70 16.28 0.16
N ALA A 81 -18.17 16.63 -1.02
CA ALA A 81 -17.49 15.70 -1.90
C ALA A 81 -16.22 15.14 -1.25
N ALA A 82 -15.40 15.99 -0.63
CA ALA A 82 -14.19 15.55 0.08
C ALA A 82 -14.51 14.57 1.21
N LEU A 83 -15.54 14.86 2.02
CA LEU A 83 -15.98 13.97 3.09
C LEU A 83 -16.49 12.63 2.57
N ARG A 84 -17.22 12.61 1.43
CA ARG A 84 -17.69 11.36 0.81
C ARG A 84 -16.55 10.54 0.25
N VAL A 85 -15.62 11.17 -0.48
CA VAL A 85 -14.42 10.51 -0.99
C VAL A 85 -13.58 9.94 0.15
N ALA A 86 -13.38 10.70 1.22
CA ALA A 86 -12.67 10.22 2.42
C ALA A 86 -13.35 9.01 3.06
N ARG A 87 -14.70 8.99 3.15
CA ARG A 87 -15.43 7.81 3.67
C ARG A 87 -15.28 6.61 2.75
N VAL A 88 -15.36 6.80 1.43
CA VAL A 88 -15.17 5.72 0.45
C VAL A 88 -13.75 5.18 0.56
N ALA A 89 -12.73 6.05 0.58
CA ALA A 89 -11.34 5.65 0.72
C ALA A 89 -11.10 4.87 2.03
N ARG A 90 -11.63 5.34 3.17
CA ARG A 90 -11.52 4.62 4.47
C ARG A 90 -12.14 3.22 4.41
N ARG A 91 -13.29 3.06 3.76
CA ARG A 91 -13.96 1.76 3.60
C ARG A 91 -13.24 0.83 2.63
N ASN A 92 -12.44 1.38 1.73
CA ASN A 92 -11.66 0.69 0.73
C ASN A 92 -10.16 0.71 1.06
N LEU A 93 -9.81 0.56 2.33
CA LEU A 93 -8.43 0.46 2.82
C LEU A 93 -7.54 1.62 2.33
N LEU A 94 -8.03 2.85 2.49
CA LEU A 94 -7.38 4.12 2.15
C LEU A 94 -7.13 4.37 0.65
N GLY A 95 -7.75 3.61 -0.26
CA GLY A 95 -7.60 3.77 -1.71
C GLY A 95 -8.90 3.95 -2.47
N LEU A 96 -8.82 4.53 -3.68
CA LEU A 96 -9.94 4.60 -4.61
C LEU A 96 -10.15 3.28 -5.38
N CYS A 97 -9.09 2.47 -5.55
CA CYS A 97 -9.09 1.18 -6.24
C CYS A 97 -8.52 0.11 -5.31
N SER A 98 -9.25 -0.99 -5.08
CA SER A 98 -8.74 -2.12 -4.26
C SER A 98 -7.69 -2.96 -4.99
N GLY A 99 -7.71 -2.95 -6.30
CA GLY A 99 -6.90 -3.82 -7.16
C GLY A 99 -7.63 -5.09 -7.58
N LEU A 100 -8.78 -5.43 -6.99
CA LEU A 100 -9.62 -6.54 -7.42
C LEU A 100 -10.71 -6.10 -8.39
N GLY A 101 -11.03 -6.96 -9.35
CA GLY A 101 -12.09 -6.80 -10.33
C GLY A 101 -13.47 -6.94 -9.69
N ARG A 102 -14.46 -6.25 -10.27
CA ARG A 102 -15.85 -6.38 -9.86
C ARG A 102 -16.55 -7.52 -10.53
N ASP A 103 -16.10 -7.85 -11.72
CA ASP A 103 -16.67 -8.87 -12.60
C ASP A 103 -15.57 -9.86 -12.98
N ALA A 104 -15.88 -11.14 -12.95
CA ALA A 104 -14.95 -12.21 -13.32
C ALA A 104 -14.42 -12.12 -14.77
N ARG A 105 -15.07 -11.30 -15.62
CA ARG A 105 -14.71 -11.14 -17.04
C ARG A 105 -13.58 -10.14 -17.30
N THR A 106 -13.33 -9.24 -16.36
CA THR A 106 -12.31 -8.19 -16.53
C THR A 106 -11.42 -8.14 -15.29
N PRO A 107 -10.25 -8.82 -15.34
CA PRO A 107 -9.32 -8.81 -14.21
C PRO A 107 -8.86 -7.38 -13.91
N ALA A 108 -8.78 -7.05 -12.63
CA ALA A 108 -8.17 -5.82 -12.18
C ALA A 108 -6.66 -6.02 -11.96
N LEU A 109 -5.99 -5.01 -11.40
CA LEU A 109 -4.53 -5.00 -11.27
C LEU A 109 -3.97 -6.23 -10.55
N THR A 110 -4.55 -6.58 -9.39
CA THR A 110 -4.01 -7.67 -8.55
C THR A 110 -4.25 -9.04 -9.18
N GLU A 111 -5.43 -9.24 -9.78
CA GLU A 111 -5.75 -10.48 -10.50
C GLU A 111 -4.87 -10.64 -11.74
N TRP A 112 -4.73 -9.58 -12.53
CA TRP A 112 -3.84 -9.57 -13.69
C TRP A 112 -2.38 -9.85 -13.31
N LEU A 113 -1.87 -9.23 -12.24
CA LEU A 113 -0.52 -9.51 -11.74
C LEU A 113 -0.38 -10.96 -11.29
N HIS A 114 -1.40 -11.51 -10.62
CA HIS A 114 -1.42 -12.91 -10.21
C HIS A 114 -1.30 -13.83 -11.41
N GLU A 115 -2.15 -13.64 -12.42
CA GLU A 115 -2.14 -14.42 -13.67
C GLU A 115 -0.78 -14.32 -14.37
N CYS A 116 -0.21 -13.12 -14.51
CA CYS A 116 1.10 -12.91 -15.11
C CYS A 116 2.22 -13.64 -14.35
N LEU A 117 2.26 -13.53 -13.03
CA LEU A 117 3.29 -14.19 -12.20
C LEU A 117 3.18 -15.72 -12.29
N GLN A 118 1.96 -16.26 -12.25
CA GLN A 118 1.73 -17.70 -12.36
C GLN A 118 2.09 -18.22 -13.76
N GLN A 119 1.71 -17.48 -14.80
CA GLN A 119 2.07 -17.84 -16.18
C GLN A 119 3.59 -17.84 -16.40
N LEU A 120 4.30 -16.82 -15.92
CA LEU A 120 5.76 -16.72 -16.06
C LEU A 120 6.51 -17.79 -15.27
N SER A 121 5.99 -18.19 -14.11
CA SER A 121 6.58 -19.24 -13.27
C SER A 121 6.15 -20.65 -13.63
N GLY A 122 5.15 -20.82 -14.52
CA GLY A 122 4.58 -22.12 -14.85
C GLY A 122 3.77 -22.75 -13.70
N LYS A 123 3.40 -21.98 -12.67
CA LYS A 123 2.62 -22.47 -11.51
C LYS A 123 1.12 -22.30 -11.73
N PRO A 124 0.29 -23.19 -11.17
CA PRO A 124 -1.15 -23.06 -11.24
C PRO A 124 -1.65 -21.90 -10.35
N LEU A 125 -2.86 -21.39 -10.63
CA LEU A 125 -3.42 -20.21 -9.95
C LEU A 125 -3.73 -20.42 -8.44
N ASP A 126 -3.84 -21.66 -8.00
CA ASP A 126 -4.10 -22.03 -6.61
C ASP A 126 -2.82 -22.22 -5.77
N ALA A 127 -1.66 -22.26 -6.42
CA ALA A 127 -0.35 -22.37 -5.77
C ALA A 127 0.50 -21.13 -6.08
N PRO A 128 0.33 -20.00 -5.34
CA PRO A 128 0.98 -18.75 -5.66
C PRO A 128 2.50 -18.85 -5.61
N LEU A 129 3.18 -18.15 -6.54
CA LEU A 129 4.63 -18.03 -6.57
C LEU A 129 5.13 -17.39 -5.28
N THR A 130 6.05 -18.05 -4.58
CA THR A 130 6.65 -17.60 -3.33
C THR A 130 8.10 -17.15 -3.53
N PHE A 131 8.67 -16.46 -2.55
CA PHE A 131 10.10 -16.14 -2.57
C PHE A 131 10.98 -17.41 -2.47
N ALA A 132 10.52 -18.46 -1.78
CA ALA A 132 11.23 -19.74 -1.76
C ALA A 132 11.34 -20.36 -3.17
N ASP A 133 10.28 -20.31 -3.96
CA ASP A 133 10.32 -20.79 -5.35
C ASP A 133 11.36 -20.04 -6.20
N LEU A 134 11.57 -18.74 -5.94
CA LEU A 134 12.62 -17.95 -6.60
C LEU A 134 14.02 -18.34 -6.10
N HIS A 135 14.17 -18.60 -4.82
CA HIS A 135 15.45 -19.04 -4.24
C HIS A 135 15.88 -20.38 -4.81
N ASP A 136 14.92 -21.29 -5.03
CA ASP A 136 15.12 -22.66 -5.50
C ASP A 136 14.97 -22.79 -7.04
N ALA A 137 14.89 -21.66 -7.76
CA ALA A 137 14.74 -21.67 -9.21
C ALA A 137 15.92 -22.40 -9.90
N PRO A 138 15.70 -22.98 -11.09
CA PRO A 138 16.76 -23.63 -11.86
C PRO A 138 17.93 -22.67 -12.13
N ARG A 139 19.14 -23.15 -11.94
CA ARG A 139 20.38 -22.40 -12.21
C ARG A 139 20.96 -22.75 -13.57
N TYR A 140 21.65 -21.79 -14.16
CA TYR A 140 22.40 -22.03 -15.38
C TYR A 140 23.73 -22.72 -15.10
N ALA A 141 24.22 -23.52 -16.04
CA ALA A 141 25.52 -24.16 -15.95
C ALA A 141 26.63 -23.10 -15.87
N GLY A 142 27.48 -23.19 -14.84
CA GLY A 142 28.54 -22.21 -14.61
C GLY A 142 28.16 -21.00 -13.76
N GLU A 143 26.95 -20.95 -13.24
CA GLU A 143 26.54 -19.94 -12.27
C GLU A 143 27.30 -20.12 -10.96
N PRO A 144 27.85 -19.02 -10.37
CA PRO A 144 28.59 -19.13 -9.10
C PRO A 144 27.67 -19.59 -7.96
N ASP A 145 28.25 -20.26 -6.98
CA ASP A 145 27.56 -20.64 -5.75
C ASP A 145 27.02 -19.43 -5.04
N SER A 146 25.71 -19.27 -5.11
CA SER A 146 24.94 -18.25 -4.40
C SER A 146 23.92 -18.97 -3.52
N PRO A 147 23.61 -18.47 -2.32
CA PRO A 147 22.60 -19.11 -1.46
C PRO A 147 21.23 -19.19 -2.11
N HIS A 148 20.94 -18.29 -3.06
CA HIS A 148 19.66 -18.21 -3.77
C HIS A 148 19.91 -18.09 -5.28
N ALA A 149 19.09 -18.81 -6.09
CA ALA A 149 19.13 -18.67 -7.54
C ALA A 149 18.68 -17.26 -7.97
N ILE A 150 17.53 -16.82 -7.45
CA ILE A 150 17.01 -15.47 -7.66
C ILE A 150 16.75 -14.83 -6.30
N SER A 151 17.43 -13.72 -6.01
CA SER A 151 17.22 -12.91 -4.80
C SER A 151 16.39 -11.68 -5.16
N LEU A 152 15.07 -11.80 -5.08
CA LEU A 152 14.16 -10.68 -5.30
C LEU A 152 13.99 -9.88 -4.03
N GLN A 153 14.20 -8.57 -4.12
CA GLN A 153 13.91 -7.62 -3.03
C GLN A 153 13.02 -6.50 -3.54
N MET A 154 12.09 -6.07 -2.71
CA MET A 154 11.20 -4.95 -2.98
C MET A 154 11.14 -4.03 -1.78
N ILE A 155 10.84 -2.75 -1.98
CA ILE A 155 10.63 -1.80 -0.90
C ILE A 155 9.16 -1.45 -0.79
N THR A 156 8.66 -1.39 0.44
CA THR A 156 7.36 -0.83 0.79
C THR A 156 7.54 0.16 1.94
N THR A 157 6.63 1.10 2.09
CA THR A 157 6.66 2.07 3.18
C THR A 157 5.62 1.72 4.23
N CYS A 158 6.04 1.50 5.47
CA CYS A 158 5.14 1.42 6.61
C CYS A 158 4.76 2.85 7.04
N VAL A 159 3.59 3.31 6.59
CA VAL A 159 3.12 4.68 6.86
C VAL A 159 2.85 4.90 8.35
N SER A 160 2.42 3.86 9.07
CA SER A 160 2.15 3.94 10.51
C SER A 160 3.41 4.21 11.34
N HIS A 161 4.57 3.75 10.89
CA HIS A 161 5.87 3.94 11.55
C HIS A 161 6.76 4.96 10.83
N ASN A 162 6.33 5.43 9.66
CA ASN A 162 7.08 6.34 8.79
C ASN A 162 8.48 5.79 8.43
N GLU A 163 8.56 4.51 8.07
CA GLU A 163 9.82 3.85 7.76
C GLU A 163 9.73 2.94 6.50
N PRO A 164 10.81 2.83 5.72
CA PRO A 164 10.90 1.84 4.66
C PRO A 164 11.04 0.44 5.25
N ARG A 165 10.44 -0.54 4.56
CA ARG A 165 10.60 -1.96 4.86
C ARG A 165 10.99 -2.70 3.59
N THR A 166 12.01 -3.55 3.67
CA THR A 166 12.41 -4.43 2.58
C THR A 166 11.59 -5.72 2.63
N LEU A 167 11.09 -6.13 1.48
CA LEU A 167 10.37 -7.39 1.29
C LEU A 167 11.29 -8.41 0.58
N PRO A 168 11.25 -9.69 0.97
CA PRO A 168 10.38 -10.28 2.00
C PRO A 168 10.73 -9.79 3.40
N LEU A 169 9.71 -9.64 4.27
CA LEU A 169 9.89 -9.14 5.63
C LEU A 169 10.76 -10.12 6.44
N GLY A 170 11.90 -9.64 6.91
CA GLY A 170 12.78 -10.40 7.78
C GLY A 170 12.46 -10.17 9.26
N GLY A 171 12.23 -11.23 10.03
CA GLY A 171 12.15 -11.18 11.50
C GLY A 171 10.96 -10.46 12.12
N ALA A 172 10.18 -9.72 11.35
CA ALA A 172 9.00 -9.03 11.84
C ALA A 172 7.80 -9.97 11.92
N GLN A 173 7.13 -9.97 13.06
CA GLN A 173 5.93 -10.77 13.29
C GLN A 173 4.71 -9.92 13.00
N PHE A 174 4.23 -9.96 11.75
CA PHE A 174 2.98 -9.34 11.36
C PHE A 174 1.86 -10.38 11.26
N TRP A 175 0.65 -9.89 11.46
CA TRP A 175 -0.58 -10.64 11.37
C TRP A 175 -1.51 -9.97 10.37
N PHE A 176 -2.44 -10.72 9.78
CA PHE A 176 -3.42 -10.19 8.87
C PHE A 176 -4.82 -10.68 9.23
N LEU A 177 -5.83 -9.91 8.84
CA LEU A 177 -7.24 -10.29 8.89
C LEU A 177 -7.67 -10.81 7.53
N ARG A 178 -8.35 -11.95 7.53
CA ARG A 178 -8.83 -12.59 6.31
C ARG A 178 -9.75 -11.64 5.51
N GLU A 179 -10.69 -10.97 6.19
CA GLU A 179 -11.66 -10.08 5.55
C GLU A 179 -11.00 -8.87 4.86
N GLU A 180 -9.89 -8.37 5.39
CA GLU A 180 -9.14 -7.27 4.80
C GLU A 180 -8.35 -7.75 3.56
N PHE A 181 -7.77 -8.94 3.63
CA PHE A 181 -7.02 -9.52 2.52
C PHE A 181 -7.92 -9.97 1.37
N GLU A 182 -9.14 -10.45 1.65
CA GLU A 182 -10.14 -10.78 0.63
C GLU A 182 -10.60 -9.54 -0.17
N GLN A 183 -10.40 -8.32 0.34
CA GLN A 183 -10.65 -7.09 -0.40
C GLN A 183 -9.52 -6.71 -1.36
N LEU A 184 -8.31 -7.29 -1.21
CA LEU A 184 -7.09 -6.90 -1.92
C LEU A 184 -6.52 -8.00 -2.81
N PHE A 185 -6.73 -9.25 -2.46
CA PHE A 185 -6.09 -10.40 -3.11
C PHE A 185 -7.11 -11.41 -3.61
N PRO A 186 -6.79 -12.16 -4.68
CA PRO A 186 -7.61 -13.28 -5.15
C PRO A 186 -7.85 -14.31 -4.05
N ALA A 187 -9.03 -14.93 -4.06
CA ALA A 187 -9.44 -15.89 -3.04
C ALA A 187 -8.46 -17.08 -2.89
N SER A 188 -7.86 -17.55 -4.00
CA SER A 188 -6.84 -18.60 -3.99
C SER A 188 -5.61 -18.22 -3.16
N VAL A 189 -5.13 -16.98 -3.31
CA VAL A 189 -3.98 -16.45 -2.58
C VAL A 189 -4.29 -16.30 -1.09
N VAL A 190 -5.47 -15.77 -0.76
CA VAL A 190 -5.90 -15.63 0.65
C VAL A 190 -6.05 -17.00 1.31
N GLN A 191 -6.68 -17.95 0.63
CA GLN A 191 -6.83 -19.32 1.13
C GLN A 191 -5.47 -19.98 1.37
N TRP A 192 -4.52 -19.79 0.45
CA TRP A 192 -3.17 -20.29 0.58
C TRP A 192 -2.47 -19.69 1.82
N LEU A 193 -2.57 -18.35 2.01
CA LEU A 193 -2.00 -17.67 3.18
C LEU A 193 -2.57 -18.19 4.49
N VAL A 194 -3.90 -18.37 4.58
CA VAL A 194 -4.57 -18.93 5.75
C VAL A 194 -4.08 -20.34 6.05
N THR A 195 -3.90 -21.17 5.01
CA THR A 195 -3.39 -22.53 5.17
C THR A 195 -1.94 -22.54 5.70
N GLN A 196 -1.10 -21.60 5.23
CA GLN A 196 0.30 -21.50 5.72
C GLN A 196 0.41 -20.87 7.09
N ALA A 197 -0.53 -20.03 7.50
CA ALA A 197 -0.52 -19.33 8.78
C ALA A 197 -0.79 -20.25 9.99
N GLY A 198 -1.46 -21.40 9.76
CA GLY A 198 -1.93 -22.26 10.83
C GLY A 198 -3.15 -21.70 11.57
N PRO A 199 -3.39 -22.11 12.83
CA PRO A 199 -4.57 -21.70 13.58
C PRO A 199 -4.54 -20.18 13.87
N PRO A 200 -5.68 -19.48 13.74
CA PRO A 200 -5.76 -18.07 14.04
C PRO A 200 -5.68 -17.80 15.54
N LEU A 201 -5.21 -16.60 15.90
CA LEU A 201 -5.32 -16.04 17.22
C LEU A 201 -6.59 -15.18 17.31
N GLU A 202 -7.47 -15.52 18.23
CA GLU A 202 -8.68 -14.73 18.47
C GLU A 202 -8.41 -13.64 19.50
N VAL A 203 -8.59 -12.39 19.12
CA VAL A 203 -8.47 -11.21 19.98
C VAL A 203 -9.65 -10.28 19.68
N GLU A 204 -10.37 -9.87 20.71
CA GLU A 204 -11.53 -8.97 20.59
C GLU A 204 -12.58 -9.44 19.55
N GLY A 205 -12.80 -10.76 19.46
CA GLY A 205 -13.77 -11.36 18.53
C GLY A 205 -13.33 -11.33 17.05
N ARG A 206 -12.04 -11.07 16.77
CA ARG A 206 -11.46 -11.11 15.43
C ARG A 206 -10.41 -12.20 15.34
N GLN A 207 -10.31 -12.85 14.17
CA GLN A 207 -9.35 -13.90 13.90
C GLN A 207 -8.14 -13.35 13.14
N TYR A 208 -7.02 -13.26 13.84
CA TYR A 208 -5.75 -12.82 13.28
C TYR A 208 -4.91 -14.02 12.86
N TYR A 209 -4.44 -14.00 11.62
CA TYR A 209 -3.58 -15.03 11.05
C TYR A 209 -2.15 -14.52 10.98
N HIS A 210 -1.19 -15.36 11.38
CA HIS A 210 0.22 -15.00 11.30
C HIS A 210 0.65 -14.89 9.84
N LEU A 211 1.30 -13.79 9.45
CA LEU A 211 1.84 -13.66 8.10
C LEU A 211 2.96 -14.68 7.89
N PRO A 212 2.94 -15.50 6.84
CA PRO A 212 4.00 -16.46 6.58
C PRO A 212 5.39 -15.82 6.56
N PRO A 213 6.45 -16.54 7.03
CA PRO A 213 7.81 -16.02 7.01
C PRO A 213 8.26 -15.69 5.59
N GLY A 214 9.23 -14.79 5.47
CA GLY A 214 9.67 -14.20 4.22
C GLY A 214 9.78 -15.14 3.02
N PRO A 215 10.48 -16.30 3.13
CA PRO A 215 10.57 -17.25 2.01
C PRO A 215 9.22 -17.82 1.56
N LYS A 216 8.28 -18.02 2.48
CA LYS A 216 6.93 -18.52 2.17
C LYS A 216 5.93 -17.41 1.81
N LEU A 217 6.34 -16.15 1.80
CA LEU A 217 5.46 -15.06 1.40
C LEU A 217 5.22 -15.14 -0.12
N PRO A 218 3.97 -15.03 -0.61
CA PRO A 218 3.72 -14.92 -2.05
C PRO A 218 4.30 -13.62 -2.62
N VAL A 219 4.98 -13.72 -3.76
CA VAL A 219 5.55 -12.57 -4.48
C VAL A 219 4.47 -11.54 -4.81
N LEU A 220 3.26 -11.99 -5.11
CA LEU A 220 2.11 -11.11 -5.36
C LEU A 220 1.82 -10.18 -4.17
N VAL A 221 1.88 -10.69 -2.94
CA VAL A 221 1.63 -9.88 -1.73
C VAL A 221 2.67 -8.78 -1.60
N ALA A 222 3.94 -9.12 -1.76
CA ALA A 222 5.04 -8.15 -1.74
C ALA A 222 4.91 -7.11 -2.87
N THR A 223 4.63 -7.56 -4.09
CA THR A 223 4.41 -6.68 -5.24
C THR A 223 3.27 -5.71 -4.97
N ARG A 224 2.15 -6.22 -4.42
CA ARG A 224 0.99 -5.39 -4.11
C ARG A 224 1.27 -4.37 -3.00
N MET A 225 2.06 -4.72 -1.99
CA MET A 225 2.50 -3.79 -0.95
C MET A 225 3.39 -2.68 -1.54
N SER A 226 4.33 -3.04 -2.41
CA SER A 226 5.24 -2.10 -3.07
C SER A 226 4.55 -1.19 -4.09
N LEU A 227 3.41 -1.60 -4.67
CA LEU A 227 2.63 -0.85 -5.67
C LEU A 227 1.44 -0.09 -5.07
N SER A 228 1.26 -0.08 -3.77
CA SER A 228 0.12 0.57 -3.10
C SER A 228 0.23 2.10 -3.12
N PHE A 229 0.15 2.71 -4.32
CA PHE A 229 0.25 4.17 -4.47
C PHE A 229 -0.84 4.89 -3.69
N PRO A 230 -0.49 5.86 -2.82
CA PRO A 230 -1.42 6.53 -1.92
C PRO A 230 -2.64 7.10 -2.63
N LEU A 231 -3.80 6.97 -2.03
CA LEU A 231 -5.11 7.39 -2.51
C LEU A 231 -5.60 6.67 -3.76
N LEU A 232 -4.74 6.31 -4.70
CA LEU A 232 -5.13 5.63 -5.93
C LEU A 232 -5.41 4.15 -5.68
N ILE A 233 -4.45 3.47 -5.05
CA ILE A 233 -4.51 2.03 -4.78
C ILE A 233 -4.58 1.82 -3.27
N SER A 234 -5.47 0.95 -2.82
CA SER A 234 -5.65 0.67 -1.39
C SER A 234 -4.36 0.22 -0.74
N ALA A 235 -4.07 0.73 0.44
CA ALA A 235 -2.95 0.29 1.26
C ALA A 235 -3.18 -1.15 1.76
N VAL A 236 -2.11 -1.86 2.08
CA VAL A 236 -2.20 -3.21 2.64
C VAL A 236 -2.09 -3.10 4.16
N PRO A 237 -3.16 -3.47 4.91
CA PRO A 237 -3.10 -3.49 6.36
C PRO A 237 -2.42 -4.76 6.85
N LEU A 238 -1.48 -4.60 7.75
CA LEU A 238 -0.94 -5.66 8.59
C LEU A 238 -1.11 -5.26 10.06
N HIS A 239 -1.02 -6.23 10.95
CA HIS A 239 -1.27 -6.02 12.36
C HIS A 239 -0.05 -6.44 13.19
N GLU A 240 0.40 -5.56 14.07
CA GLU A 240 1.43 -5.86 15.07
C GLU A 240 0.80 -6.19 16.42
N PRO A 241 1.24 -7.28 17.09
CA PRO A 241 0.76 -7.59 18.42
C PRO A 241 1.25 -6.55 19.44
N SER A 242 0.33 -6.00 20.20
CA SER A 242 0.64 -5.25 21.41
C SER A 242 0.81 -6.23 22.56
N ARG A 243 2.04 -6.37 23.03
CA ARG A 243 2.37 -7.28 24.11
C ARG A 243 2.26 -6.53 25.43
N ARG A 244 1.44 -7.03 26.34
CA ARG A 244 1.41 -6.57 27.71
C ARG A 244 2.19 -7.58 28.56
N GLU A 245 3.18 -7.12 29.29
CA GLU A 245 3.82 -7.95 30.31
C GLU A 245 2.78 -8.30 31.35
N ARG A 246 2.51 -9.58 31.55
CA ARG A 246 1.68 -10.03 32.64
C ARG A 246 2.51 -9.87 33.91
N ARG A 247 2.15 -8.94 34.78
CA ARG A 247 2.70 -8.84 36.12
C ARG A 247 2.18 -10.09 36.86
N CYS A 248 3.03 -11.11 37.01
CA CYS A 248 2.72 -12.25 37.86
C CYS A 248 2.73 -11.73 39.28
N GLU A 249 1.56 -11.60 39.89
CA GLU A 249 1.50 -11.45 41.33
C GLU A 249 2.09 -12.76 41.93
N PRO A 250 3.10 -12.67 42.80
CA PRO A 250 3.57 -13.85 43.52
C PRO A 250 2.36 -14.35 44.32
N THR A 251 1.88 -15.54 44.01
CA THR A 251 0.91 -16.23 44.87
C THR A 251 1.58 -16.34 46.23
N ALA A 252 1.07 -15.59 47.20
CA ALA A 252 1.54 -15.70 48.57
C ALA A 252 1.45 -17.17 48.98
N PRO A 253 2.52 -17.77 49.57
CA PRO A 253 2.40 -19.08 50.09
C PRO A 253 1.38 -19.05 51.23
N ALA A 254 0.36 -19.89 51.14
CA ALA A 254 -0.55 -20.15 52.25
C ALA A 254 0.30 -20.54 53.47
N ALA A 255 0.29 -19.70 54.47
CA ALA A 255 0.90 -19.95 55.72
C ALA A 255 0.09 -21.03 56.45
N ASP A 256 0.58 -22.24 56.45
CA ASP A 256 0.25 -23.20 57.51
C ASP A 256 1.54 -23.61 58.23
N PRO A 257 1.64 -23.33 59.52
CA PRO A 257 2.77 -23.75 60.32
C PRO A 257 2.44 -25.12 60.93
N GLU A 258 3.27 -26.09 60.67
CA GLU A 258 3.54 -27.31 61.42
C GLU A 258 3.58 -28.57 60.54
N HIS A 259 4.72 -29.06 60.17
CA HIS A 259 5.28 -30.35 60.51
C HIS A 259 6.51 -30.73 59.65
N ASN A 260 7.55 -31.06 60.40
CA ASN A 260 8.64 -32.02 60.13
C ASN A 260 9.64 -31.75 58.97
N VAL A 261 10.83 -31.51 59.52
CA VAL A 261 12.18 -31.75 58.98
C VAL A 261 12.36 -33.22 58.64
N ALA A 262 12.81 -33.50 57.50
CA ALA A 262 13.72 -34.55 57.02
C ALA A 262 13.20 -35.22 55.72
N ASP A 263 14.12 -35.32 54.81
CA ASP A 263 14.12 -36.09 53.56
C ASP A 263 13.49 -35.44 52.31
N SER A 264 14.41 -35.07 51.48
CA SER A 264 14.41 -35.30 50.03
C SER A 264 14.95 -34.11 49.24
N MET A 265 16.25 -34.11 49.09
CA MET A 265 16.92 -33.45 47.96
C MET A 265 16.56 -34.21 46.67
N GLU A 266 15.37 -34.08 46.17
CA GLU A 266 14.99 -34.42 44.81
C GLU A 266 13.60 -33.81 44.55
N GLY A 267 13.53 -32.67 43.84
CA GLY A 267 12.26 -32.08 43.50
C GLY A 267 12.26 -30.58 43.16
N LEU A 268 13.41 -29.98 42.86
CA LEU A 268 13.48 -28.58 42.43
C LEU A 268 13.48 -28.46 40.89
N THR A 269 12.49 -29.07 40.27
CA THR A 269 12.22 -28.84 38.85
C THR A 269 10.71 -28.83 38.58
N SER A 270 9.99 -27.85 39.06
CA SER A 270 8.74 -27.40 38.39
C SER A 270 8.01 -26.38 39.25
N ALA A 271 8.31 -25.12 39.07
CA ALA A 271 7.35 -23.99 39.27
C ALA A 271 7.94 -22.68 38.82
N GLY A 272 8.52 -22.66 37.64
CA GLY A 272 8.78 -21.44 36.90
C GLY A 272 7.92 -21.44 35.65
N GLN A 273 6.61 -21.42 35.78
CA GLN A 273 5.76 -21.04 34.64
C GLN A 273 6.13 -19.60 34.26
N ALA A 274 7.04 -19.49 33.29
CA ALA A 274 7.36 -18.23 32.69
C ALA A 274 6.07 -17.63 32.15
N CYS A 275 5.54 -16.63 32.85
CA CYS A 275 4.45 -15.80 32.34
C CYS A 275 4.96 -15.08 31.11
N GLY A 276 4.85 -15.72 29.95
CA GLY A 276 5.19 -15.11 28.68
C GLY A 276 4.29 -13.89 28.39
N PRO A 277 4.75 -12.95 27.58
CA PRO A 277 3.95 -11.80 27.20
C PRO A 277 2.66 -12.25 26.51
N VAL A 278 1.53 -11.81 27.04
CA VAL A 278 0.21 -12.12 26.44
C VAL A 278 -0.11 -11.04 25.42
N ILE A 279 -0.50 -11.47 24.23
CA ILE A 279 -1.01 -10.57 23.19
C ILE A 279 -2.43 -10.16 23.61
N THR A 280 -2.63 -8.88 23.92
CA THR A 280 -3.92 -8.35 24.40
C THR A 280 -4.65 -7.53 23.37
N ALA A 281 -3.93 -7.00 22.39
CA ALA A 281 -4.49 -6.17 21.33
C ALA A 281 -3.57 -6.22 20.09
N PHE A 282 -4.11 -5.78 18.96
CA PHE A 282 -3.34 -5.57 17.75
C PHE A 282 -3.39 -4.10 17.33
N ARG A 283 -2.26 -3.60 16.85
CA ARG A 283 -2.15 -2.28 16.24
C ARG A 283 -2.03 -2.44 14.73
N ILE A 284 -2.84 -1.69 13.98
CA ILE A 284 -2.79 -1.69 12.52
C ILE A 284 -1.58 -0.94 12.00
N CYS A 285 -0.87 -1.54 11.06
CA CYS A 285 0.25 -0.99 10.33
C CYS A 285 -0.12 -0.91 8.85
N TRP A 286 -0.19 0.31 8.31
CA TRP A 286 -0.53 0.55 6.92
C TRP A 286 0.71 0.51 6.04
N PHE A 287 0.70 -0.38 5.05
CA PHE A 287 1.77 -0.48 4.06
C PHE A 287 1.33 0.13 2.74
N SER A 288 2.20 0.96 2.19
CA SER A 288 1.99 1.71 0.98
C SER A 288 3.20 1.63 0.05
N ASP A 289 3.15 2.34 -1.07
CA ASP A 289 4.17 2.32 -2.11
C ASP A 289 5.58 2.55 -1.56
N GLY A 290 6.52 1.76 -2.04
CA GLY A 290 7.94 1.88 -1.73
C GLY A 290 8.55 3.19 -2.23
N GLY A 291 8.02 3.75 -3.32
CA GLY A 291 8.44 5.02 -3.89
C GLY A 291 8.25 6.23 -2.98
N ILE A 292 7.45 6.13 -1.90
CA ILE A 292 7.32 7.19 -0.89
C ILE A 292 8.64 7.40 -0.15
N SER A 293 9.35 6.31 0.16
CA SER A 293 10.59 6.35 0.94
C SER A 293 11.84 6.08 0.10
N SER A 294 11.74 5.34 -1.00
CA SER A 294 12.87 5.03 -1.88
C SER A 294 12.40 4.74 -3.30
N ASN A 295 12.57 5.72 -4.18
CA ASN A 295 12.18 5.61 -5.60
C ASN A 295 13.18 4.83 -6.45
N PHE A 296 14.44 4.77 -6.01
CA PHE A 296 15.54 4.15 -6.76
C PHE A 296 16.45 3.37 -5.82
N PRO A 297 16.08 2.16 -5.40
CA PRO A 297 16.75 1.43 -4.32
C PRO A 297 18.05 0.72 -4.77
N ILE A 298 18.90 1.39 -5.53
CA ILE A 298 20.16 0.84 -6.05
C ILE A 298 21.10 0.39 -4.92
N HIS A 299 20.97 1.01 -3.74
CA HIS A 299 21.73 0.68 -2.54
C HIS A 299 21.58 -0.77 -2.07
N LEU A 300 20.49 -1.45 -2.47
CA LEU A 300 20.28 -2.89 -2.17
C LEU A 300 21.33 -3.78 -2.85
N PHE A 301 22.02 -3.26 -3.88
CA PHE A 301 23.08 -3.95 -4.61
C PHE A 301 24.49 -3.50 -4.19
N ASP A 302 24.60 -2.63 -3.18
CA ASP A 302 25.89 -2.16 -2.69
C ASP A 302 26.66 -3.30 -2.02
N ALA A 303 27.84 -3.58 -2.57
CA ALA A 303 28.79 -4.54 -2.03
C ALA A 303 30.19 -3.96 -2.03
N ALA A 304 31.00 -4.30 -1.03
CA ALA A 304 32.36 -3.81 -0.93
C ALA A 304 33.22 -4.21 -2.16
N LEU A 305 33.00 -5.42 -2.67
CA LEU A 305 33.63 -5.95 -3.88
C LEU A 305 32.55 -6.62 -4.73
N PRO A 306 31.82 -5.85 -5.58
CA PRO A 306 30.80 -6.43 -6.44
C PRO A 306 31.45 -7.34 -7.48
N ARG A 307 30.98 -8.57 -7.56
CA ARG A 307 31.41 -9.54 -8.57
C ARG A 307 30.81 -9.27 -9.94
N TRP A 308 29.64 -8.62 -9.97
CA TRP A 308 28.85 -8.40 -11.18
C TRP A 308 28.47 -6.93 -11.32
N PRO A 309 28.31 -6.44 -12.54
CA PRO A 309 27.82 -5.09 -12.76
C PRO A 309 26.35 -4.99 -12.29
N THR A 310 26.01 -3.85 -11.70
CA THR A 310 24.62 -3.51 -11.36
C THR A 310 23.99 -2.75 -12.52
N PHE A 311 22.86 -3.24 -13.03
CA PHE A 311 22.04 -2.55 -14.04
C PHE A 311 20.84 -1.93 -13.35
N ALA A 312 20.54 -0.67 -13.68
CA ALA A 312 19.43 0.04 -13.11
C ALA A 312 18.59 0.69 -14.21
N ILE A 313 17.26 0.62 -14.08
CA ILE A 313 16.31 1.26 -14.98
C ILE A 313 15.70 2.43 -14.25
N ASN A 314 15.93 3.64 -14.73
CA ASN A 314 15.30 4.84 -14.22
C ASN A 314 14.26 5.34 -15.22
N LEU A 315 13.06 5.66 -14.72
CA LEU A 315 11.98 6.19 -15.54
C LEU A 315 12.05 7.72 -15.52
N VAL A 316 12.33 8.31 -16.65
CA VAL A 316 12.43 9.77 -16.81
C VAL A 316 11.46 10.26 -17.89
N TYR A 317 11.02 11.52 -17.78
CA TYR A 317 10.18 12.14 -18.80
C TYR A 317 10.96 12.38 -20.08
N PRO A 318 10.34 12.16 -21.26
CA PRO A 318 10.94 12.58 -22.53
C PRO A 318 11.07 14.12 -22.55
N GLY A 319 12.24 14.65 -22.51
CA GLY A 319 12.54 16.08 -22.43
C GLY A 319 13.43 16.45 -21.23
N ASP A 320 13.37 15.70 -20.16
CA ASP A 320 14.13 15.94 -18.92
C ASP A 320 15.50 15.25 -18.92
N ALA A 321 15.84 14.51 -19.98
CA ALA A 321 17.10 13.76 -20.05
C ALA A 321 18.36 14.67 -19.99
N ARG A 322 18.22 15.96 -20.23
CA ARG A 322 19.29 16.97 -20.12
C ARG A 322 19.39 17.56 -18.71
N ASP A 323 18.27 17.56 -17.95
CA ASP A 323 18.17 18.23 -16.65
C ASP A 323 18.24 17.24 -15.46
N ALA A 324 18.31 15.94 -15.73
CA ALA A 324 18.35 14.90 -14.70
C ALA A 324 19.56 14.97 -13.75
N SER A 325 20.59 15.76 -14.10
CA SER A 325 21.76 16.00 -13.25
C SER A 325 21.55 17.08 -12.16
N GLU A 326 20.50 17.90 -12.28
CA GLU A 326 20.26 19.06 -11.40
C GLU A 326 18.97 18.96 -10.54
N ALA A 327 18.17 17.92 -10.70
CA ALA A 327 16.85 17.83 -10.04
C ALA A 327 16.94 17.37 -8.58
N GLY A 328 17.44 18.24 -7.71
CA GLY A 328 17.40 18.08 -6.24
C GLY A 328 16.08 18.47 -5.58
N ASP A 329 15.00 18.67 -6.31
CA ASP A 329 13.76 19.17 -5.73
C ASP A 329 12.70 18.06 -5.60
N ALA A 330 12.46 17.62 -4.35
CA ALA A 330 11.49 16.58 -4.00
C ALA A 330 10.05 16.88 -4.48
N LYS A 331 9.68 18.16 -4.61
CA LYS A 331 8.37 18.60 -5.11
C LYS A 331 8.20 18.29 -6.59
N GLN A 332 9.22 18.55 -7.40
CA GLN A 332 9.23 18.21 -8.82
C GLN A 332 9.23 16.68 -9.04
N ALA A 333 9.92 15.94 -8.19
CA ALA A 333 9.93 14.48 -8.24
C ALA A 333 8.52 13.89 -7.96
N LEU A 334 7.78 14.47 -7.00
CA LEU A 334 6.42 14.05 -6.69
C LEU A 334 5.45 14.40 -7.83
N GLU A 335 5.53 15.61 -8.39
CA GLU A 335 4.72 16.02 -9.53
C GLU A 335 5.00 15.14 -10.77
N ARG A 336 6.26 14.76 -11.00
CA ARG A 336 6.67 13.85 -12.08
C ARG A 336 6.19 12.43 -11.86
N ALA A 337 6.27 11.91 -10.65
CA ALA A 337 5.79 10.57 -10.31
C ALA A 337 4.27 10.45 -10.45
N VAL A 338 3.53 11.46 -10.01
CA VAL A 338 2.07 11.53 -10.18
C VAL A 338 1.68 11.63 -11.65
N ALA A 339 2.38 12.46 -12.42
CA ALA A 339 2.14 12.59 -13.86
C ALA A 339 2.46 11.28 -14.61
N PHE A 340 3.56 10.59 -14.26
CA PHE A 340 3.95 9.29 -14.83
C PHE A 340 2.90 8.20 -14.57
N ALA A 341 2.40 8.09 -13.35
CA ALA A 341 1.38 7.09 -12.99
C ALA A 341 0.07 7.23 -13.80
N LEU A 342 -0.16 8.38 -14.40
CA LEU A 342 -1.42 8.76 -15.04
C LEU A 342 -1.34 8.95 -16.57
N GLU A 343 -0.13 8.84 -17.17
CA GLU A 343 0.06 8.91 -18.63
C GLU A 343 0.75 7.66 -19.23
N PRO A 344 0.10 6.49 -19.22
CA PRO A 344 0.72 5.24 -19.69
C PRO A 344 1.08 5.25 -21.20
N ARG A 345 0.54 6.18 -22.00
CA ARG A 345 0.84 6.26 -23.45
C ARG A 345 2.17 6.95 -23.78
N ARG A 346 2.67 7.83 -22.91
CA ARG A 346 3.98 8.49 -23.12
C ARG A 346 5.15 7.69 -22.55
N ALA A 347 4.90 6.81 -21.58
CA ALA A 347 5.92 5.94 -20.99
C ALA A 347 6.58 4.96 -21.99
N ARG A 348 5.97 4.75 -23.16
CA ARG A 348 6.52 3.88 -24.20
C ARG A 348 7.72 4.48 -24.95
N GLN A 349 8.07 5.75 -24.74
CA GLN A 349 9.12 6.41 -25.51
C GLN A 349 10.39 6.79 -24.77
N GLY A 350 10.56 6.39 -23.50
CA GLY A 350 11.69 6.88 -22.73
C GLY A 350 12.16 6.01 -21.58
N ALA A 351 12.49 4.75 -21.83
CA ALA A 351 13.30 4.00 -20.87
C ALA A 351 14.77 4.31 -21.09
N THR A 352 15.44 4.95 -20.12
CA THR A 352 16.88 5.16 -20.15
C THR A 352 17.52 4.12 -19.26
N LEU A 353 18.36 3.24 -19.85
CA LEU A 353 19.19 2.32 -19.11
C LEU A 353 20.41 3.08 -18.58
N ILE A 354 20.50 3.29 -17.27
CA ILE A 354 21.66 3.86 -16.63
C ILE A 354 22.52 2.72 -16.10
N VAL A 355 23.69 2.54 -16.70
CA VAL A 355 24.72 1.64 -16.17
C VAL A 355 25.64 2.47 -15.31
N GLN A 356 25.61 2.31 -14.00
CA GLN A 356 26.51 2.99 -13.08
C GLN A 356 27.72 2.12 -12.83
N ARG A 357 28.89 2.56 -13.28
CA ARG A 357 30.15 2.00 -12.84
C ARG A 357 30.67 2.72 -11.60
N ARG A 358 31.32 2.01 -10.72
CA ARG A 358 31.83 2.51 -9.43
C ARG A 358 32.94 3.59 -9.56
N ASP A 359 33.47 3.78 -10.75
CA ASP A 359 34.48 4.80 -11.09
C ASP A 359 33.88 6.18 -11.39
N GLY A 360 32.58 6.38 -11.17
CA GLY A 360 31.93 7.68 -11.39
C GLY A 360 31.55 7.98 -12.84
N GLN A 361 31.85 7.08 -13.78
CA GLN A 361 31.43 7.27 -15.17
C GLN A 361 30.02 6.76 -15.39
N HIS A 362 29.11 7.64 -15.80
CA HIS A 362 27.74 7.33 -16.17
C HIS A 362 27.63 7.07 -17.68
N PHE A 363 27.20 5.89 -18.06
CA PHE A 363 26.83 5.61 -19.44
C PHE A 363 25.29 5.60 -19.54
N ALA A 364 24.74 6.56 -20.28
CA ALA A 364 23.34 6.55 -20.65
C ALA A 364 23.20 5.93 -22.04
N GLY A 365 22.49 4.82 -22.12
CA GLY A 365 22.11 4.21 -23.40
C GLY A 365 20.61 4.31 -23.60
N PHE A 366 20.17 4.74 -24.79
CA PHE A 366 18.77 4.64 -25.19
C PHE A 366 18.57 3.29 -25.86
N LEU A 367 17.63 2.49 -25.34
CA LEU A 367 17.10 1.34 -26.08
C LEU A 367 15.95 1.83 -26.95
N PRO A 368 16.06 1.79 -28.29
CA PRO A 368 14.89 2.03 -29.14
C PRO A 368 13.90 0.86 -28.93
N VAL A 369 12.65 1.17 -28.64
CA VAL A 369 11.54 0.23 -28.61
C VAL A 369 10.93 0.17 -30.00
#